data_d3a38376576e54e323b1a420d2d8ad85
#
_entry.id   d3a38376576e54e323b1a420d2d8ad85
#
_cell.length_a   1.000
_cell.length_b   1.000
_cell.length_c   1.000
_cell.angle_alpha   90.00
_cell.angle_beta   90.00
_cell.angle_gamma   90.00
#
_symmetry.space_group_name_H-M   'P 1'
#
loop_
_entity.id
_entity.type
_entity.pdbx_description
1 polymer ?
#
loop_
_entity_poly.entity_id
_entity_poly.type
_entity_poly.pdbx_seq_one_letter_code
_entity_poly.pdbx_strand_id
1 'polypeptide(L)'
;SAARLMVGEEFTKQVKTLGLFWCGMNGEDHEWWECDFTPEQSGLYFYRFEIDTWRGTLGITSRFGGESGIDEFGAPEGECWQLTVFESQYQIPDWLSGGIMYQIFPDRFYRSGTTKYNVPQDRYLHQRWGSQPEWRPNHQGEITNSDYFGGDLEGIIQKLDYLQSLGITCIYLNPIFEAHSNHRYD
;
A
#
# COMPACT_ATOMS: atom_id res chain seq x y z
N SER A 1 13.62 -36.50 1.81
CA SER A 1 13.06 -35.18 2.19
C SER A 1 11.67 -35.09 1.64
N ALA A 2 10.75 -34.44 2.34
CA ALA A 2 9.42 -34.10 1.85
C ALA A 2 9.30 -32.58 1.89
N ALA A 3 8.72 -32.02 0.83
CA ALA A 3 8.48 -30.59 0.76
C ALA A 3 6.97 -30.34 0.61
N ARG A 4 6.48 -29.25 1.18
CA ARG A 4 5.07 -28.88 1.12
C ARG A 4 4.86 -27.39 1.03
N LEU A 5 3.77 -26.99 0.38
CA LEU A 5 3.24 -25.65 0.33
C LEU A 5 2.20 -25.50 1.45
N MET A 6 2.37 -24.49 2.27
CA MET A 6 1.39 -24.02 3.25
C MET A 6 0.73 -22.78 2.67
N VAL A 7 -0.57 -22.81 2.39
CA VAL A 7 -1.28 -21.67 1.81
C VAL A 7 -2.60 -21.42 2.55
N GLY A 8 -2.82 -20.19 2.96
CA GLY A 8 -4.01 -19.75 3.68
C GLY A 8 -4.64 -18.53 3.02
N GLU A 9 -5.96 -18.45 3.05
CA GLU A 9 -6.72 -17.29 2.63
C GLU A 9 -6.92 -16.35 3.83
N GLU A 10 -6.81 -15.04 3.61
CA GLU A 10 -6.79 -14.02 4.68
C GLU A 10 -8.01 -14.04 5.58
N PHE A 11 -9.20 -14.17 4.99
CA PHE A 11 -10.46 -14.06 5.74
C PHE A 11 -10.82 -15.33 6.50
N THR A 12 -10.59 -16.49 5.92
CA THR A 12 -10.96 -17.76 6.55
C THR A 12 -9.94 -18.23 7.56
N LYS A 13 -8.70 -17.76 7.46
CA LYS A 13 -7.53 -18.20 8.25
C LYS A 13 -7.29 -19.72 8.19
N GLN A 14 -7.93 -20.42 7.25
CA GLN A 14 -7.72 -21.84 7.03
C GLN A 14 -6.47 -22.03 6.18
N VAL A 15 -5.56 -22.87 6.67
CA VAL A 15 -4.33 -23.19 5.96
C VAL A 15 -4.50 -24.56 5.32
N LYS A 16 -4.32 -24.59 3.98
CA LYS A 16 -4.19 -25.84 3.21
C LYS A 16 -2.73 -26.22 3.13
N THR A 17 -2.48 -27.52 3.21
CA THR A 17 -1.16 -28.09 3.04
C THR A 17 -1.14 -28.95 1.77
N LEU A 18 -0.26 -28.63 0.83
CA LEU A 18 -0.08 -29.40 -0.40
C LEU A 18 1.33 -29.98 -0.42
N GLY A 19 1.46 -31.30 -0.67
CA GLY A 19 2.76 -31.91 -0.91
C GLY A 19 3.33 -31.48 -2.24
N LEU A 20 4.63 -31.20 -2.27
CA LEU A 20 5.36 -30.99 -3.51
C LEU A 20 5.91 -32.32 -4.03
N PHE A 21 5.98 -32.44 -5.35
CA PHE A 21 6.56 -33.59 -6.03
C PHE A 21 7.98 -33.25 -6.49
N TRP A 22 8.88 -34.18 -6.30
CA TRP A 22 10.23 -34.06 -6.80
C TRP A 22 10.24 -34.21 -8.33
N CYS A 23 10.79 -33.24 -9.02
CA CYS A 23 10.79 -33.16 -10.48
C CYS A 23 12.17 -33.34 -11.11
N GLY A 24 13.18 -33.56 -10.30
CA GLY A 24 14.54 -33.82 -10.77
C GLY A 24 15.57 -32.88 -10.16
N MET A 25 16.80 -33.04 -10.67
CA MET A 25 17.92 -32.17 -10.30
C MET A 25 17.95 -30.92 -11.19
N ASN A 26 18.30 -29.80 -10.60
CA ASN A 26 18.62 -28.56 -11.31
C ASN A 26 20.11 -28.26 -11.11
N GLY A 27 20.93 -28.74 -12.01
CA GLY A 27 22.39 -28.78 -11.84
C GLY A 27 22.84 -29.91 -10.94
N GLU A 28 24.02 -29.78 -10.30
CA GLU A 28 24.61 -30.82 -9.46
C GLU A 28 24.12 -30.76 -8.01
N ASP A 29 23.67 -29.56 -7.55
CA ASP A 29 23.49 -29.26 -6.12
C ASP A 29 22.04 -28.90 -5.75
N HIS A 30 21.13 -28.75 -6.71
CA HIS A 30 19.78 -28.27 -6.46
C HIS A 30 18.75 -29.30 -6.89
N GLU A 31 17.70 -29.43 -6.09
CA GLU A 31 16.52 -30.24 -6.41
C GLU A 31 15.36 -29.35 -6.83
N TRP A 32 14.60 -29.79 -7.83
CA TRP A 32 13.39 -29.12 -8.25
C TRP A 32 12.16 -29.82 -7.69
N TRP A 33 11.31 -29.05 -7.00
CA TRP A 33 10.08 -29.53 -6.41
C TRP A 33 8.93 -28.62 -6.82
N GLU A 34 7.78 -29.20 -7.19
CA GLU A 34 6.62 -28.43 -7.62
C GLU A 34 5.30 -29.00 -7.13
N CYS A 35 4.26 -28.17 -7.11
CA CYS A 35 2.88 -28.58 -6.95
C CYS A 35 1.96 -27.59 -7.68
N ASP A 36 0.77 -28.04 -8.03
CA ASP A 36 -0.29 -27.19 -8.55
C ASP A 36 -1.15 -26.70 -7.38
N PHE A 37 -1.40 -25.40 -7.34
CA PHE A 37 -2.35 -24.78 -6.44
C PHE A 37 -3.40 -24.02 -7.25
N THR A 38 -4.66 -24.40 -7.11
CA THR A 38 -5.81 -23.69 -7.72
C THR A 38 -6.61 -23.06 -6.60
N PRO A 39 -6.67 -21.70 -6.53
CA PRO A 39 -7.55 -20.99 -5.60
C PRO A 39 -9.03 -21.28 -5.91
N GLU A 40 -9.85 -21.42 -4.89
CA GLU A 40 -11.30 -21.66 -5.06
C GLU A 40 -12.10 -20.38 -5.25
N GLN A 41 -11.55 -19.25 -4.80
CA GLN A 41 -12.20 -17.94 -4.86
C GLN A 41 -11.18 -16.82 -5.03
N SER A 42 -11.65 -15.66 -5.48
CA SER A 42 -10.85 -14.44 -5.49
C SER A 42 -10.58 -13.96 -4.06
N GLY A 43 -9.40 -13.41 -3.82
CA GLY A 43 -9.00 -12.94 -2.50
C GLY A 43 -7.50 -12.82 -2.33
N LEU A 44 -7.07 -12.54 -1.12
CA LEU A 44 -5.67 -12.53 -0.72
C LEU A 44 -5.30 -13.86 -0.09
N TYR A 45 -4.26 -14.47 -0.61
CA TYR A 45 -3.68 -15.69 -0.09
C TYR A 45 -2.27 -15.39 0.39
N PHE A 46 -1.86 -16.07 1.45
CA PHE A 46 -0.52 -16.01 1.98
C PHE A 46 0.07 -17.42 1.98
N TYR A 47 1.31 -17.56 1.52
CA TYR A 47 1.93 -18.86 1.42
C TYR A 47 3.40 -18.86 1.85
N ARG A 48 3.83 -20.04 2.26
CA ARG A 48 5.22 -20.37 2.56
C ARG A 48 5.48 -21.84 2.22
N PHE A 49 6.73 -22.21 2.20
CA PHE A 49 7.10 -23.62 2.03
C PHE A 49 7.68 -24.20 3.32
N GLU A 50 7.55 -25.50 3.46
CA GLU A 50 8.19 -26.25 4.53
C GLU A 50 8.88 -27.48 3.94
N ILE A 51 10.07 -27.81 4.47
CA ILE A 51 10.87 -28.96 4.04
C ILE A 51 11.20 -29.80 5.27
N ASP A 52 10.84 -31.08 5.22
CA ASP A 52 11.24 -32.04 6.26
C ASP A 52 12.64 -32.57 5.99
N THR A 53 13.50 -32.39 6.94
CA THR A 53 14.86 -32.88 6.93
C THR A 53 15.09 -33.86 8.10
N TRP A 54 16.22 -34.57 8.13
CA TRP A 54 16.60 -35.42 9.24
C TRP A 54 16.79 -34.65 10.57
N ARG A 55 16.95 -33.32 10.53
CA ARG A 55 17.08 -32.46 11.71
C ARG A 55 15.73 -31.86 12.16
N GLY A 56 14.69 -32.02 11.38
CA GLY A 56 13.36 -31.41 11.61
C GLY A 56 12.85 -30.65 10.40
N THR A 57 11.78 -29.90 10.58
CA THR A 57 11.15 -29.12 9.55
C THR A 57 11.82 -27.75 9.44
N LEU A 58 12.16 -27.37 8.23
CA LEU A 58 12.63 -26.02 7.87
C LEU A 58 11.50 -25.24 7.19
N GLY A 59 11.30 -23.99 7.58
CA GLY A 59 10.46 -23.03 6.86
C GLY A 59 11.26 -22.31 5.77
N ILE A 60 10.65 -22.11 4.62
CA ILE A 60 11.13 -21.17 3.61
C ILE A 60 10.06 -20.08 3.49
N THR A 61 10.45 -18.87 3.85
CA THR A 61 9.56 -17.72 4.02
C THR A 61 10.08 -16.50 3.26
N SER A 62 9.24 -15.48 3.14
CA SER A 62 9.63 -14.20 2.55
C SER A 62 10.52 -13.42 3.51
N ARG A 63 11.51 -12.69 2.95
CA ARG A 63 12.34 -11.70 3.65
C ARG A 63 12.09 -10.33 3.06
N PHE A 64 12.66 -9.33 3.69
CA PHE A 64 12.59 -7.95 3.20
C PHE A 64 13.00 -7.88 1.71
N GLY A 65 12.16 -7.25 0.90
CA GLY A 65 12.36 -7.17 -0.56
C GLY A 65 11.81 -8.35 -1.36
N GLY A 66 11.12 -9.31 -0.72
CA GLY A 66 10.49 -10.46 -1.39
C GLY A 66 11.44 -11.63 -1.66
N GLU A 67 12.69 -11.53 -1.21
CA GLU A 67 13.65 -12.63 -1.30
C GLU A 67 13.23 -13.79 -0.40
N SER A 68 13.67 -15.01 -0.73
CA SER A 68 13.46 -16.18 0.13
C SER A 68 14.51 -16.25 1.25
N GLY A 69 14.09 -16.69 2.42
CA GLY A 69 14.95 -16.99 3.54
C GLY A 69 14.62 -18.35 4.16
N ILE A 70 15.62 -19.00 4.74
CA ILE A 70 15.45 -20.23 5.48
C ILE A 70 15.32 -19.86 6.96
N ASP A 71 14.26 -20.36 7.60
CA ASP A 71 14.01 -20.17 9.03
C ASP A 71 14.77 -21.21 9.86
N GLU A 72 14.92 -20.94 11.15
CA GLU A 72 15.46 -21.92 12.08
C GLU A 72 14.53 -23.14 12.24
N PHE A 73 15.08 -24.26 12.67
CA PHE A 73 14.30 -25.48 12.87
C PHE A 73 13.21 -25.28 13.95
N GLY A 74 11.99 -25.60 13.59
CA GLY A 74 10.89 -25.72 14.53
C GLY A 74 9.84 -24.62 14.53
N ALA A 75 10.11 -23.44 13.98
CA ALA A 75 9.10 -22.39 13.81
C ALA A 75 9.46 -21.48 12.63
N PRO A 76 8.58 -21.31 11.64
CA PRO A 76 8.77 -20.31 10.60
C PRO A 76 8.66 -18.90 11.22
N GLU A 77 9.77 -18.16 11.21
CA GLU A 77 9.86 -16.80 11.76
C GLU A 77 9.66 -15.70 10.69
N GLY A 78 9.80 -16.07 9.41
CA GLY A 78 9.66 -15.11 8.31
C GLY A 78 8.21 -14.86 7.92
N GLU A 79 8.04 -13.85 7.08
CA GLU A 79 6.74 -13.50 6.52
C GLU A 79 6.33 -14.48 5.41
N CYS A 80 5.01 -14.62 5.19
CA CYS A 80 4.50 -15.35 4.04
C CYS A 80 4.58 -14.47 2.77
N TRP A 81 4.72 -15.09 1.60
CA TRP A 81 4.49 -14.38 0.35
C TRP A 81 2.99 -14.20 0.15
N GLN A 82 2.64 -13.08 -0.47
CA GLN A 82 1.27 -12.78 -0.86
C GLN A 82 0.99 -13.26 -2.28
N LEU A 83 -0.18 -13.88 -2.47
CA LEU A 83 -0.74 -14.21 -3.76
C LEU A 83 -2.12 -13.55 -3.87
N THR A 84 -2.24 -12.59 -4.77
CA THR A 84 -3.52 -11.93 -5.05
C THR A 84 -4.24 -12.66 -6.17
N VAL A 85 -5.45 -13.14 -5.87
CA VAL A 85 -6.32 -13.81 -6.84
C VAL A 85 -7.49 -12.88 -7.14
N PHE A 86 -7.63 -12.46 -8.38
CA PHE A 86 -8.68 -11.55 -8.83
C PHE A 86 -9.58 -12.22 -9.87
N GLU A 87 -10.79 -11.71 -10.01
CA GLU A 87 -11.72 -12.20 -11.04
C GLU A 87 -11.22 -11.82 -12.43
N SER A 88 -11.23 -12.81 -13.34
CA SER A 88 -10.78 -12.61 -14.73
C SER A 88 -11.64 -11.62 -15.53
N GLN A 89 -12.83 -11.32 -15.05
CA GLN A 89 -13.76 -10.36 -15.66
C GLN A 89 -13.68 -8.96 -15.06
N TYR A 90 -12.65 -8.66 -14.23
CA TYR A 90 -12.45 -7.31 -13.72
C TYR A 90 -12.29 -6.33 -14.88
N GLN A 91 -13.23 -5.41 -14.99
CA GLN A 91 -13.22 -4.38 -16.03
C GLN A 91 -12.69 -3.06 -15.44
N ILE A 92 -11.67 -2.54 -16.06
CA ILE A 92 -11.21 -1.18 -15.80
C ILE A 92 -12.13 -0.24 -16.60
N PRO A 93 -12.69 0.82 -15.96
CA PRO A 93 -13.49 1.80 -16.69
C PRO A 93 -12.70 2.45 -17.83
N ASP A 94 -13.30 2.52 -19.00
CA ASP A 94 -12.65 3.06 -20.22
C ASP A 94 -12.16 4.50 -20.03
N TRP A 95 -12.87 5.31 -19.22
CA TRP A 95 -12.48 6.69 -18.93
C TRP A 95 -11.17 6.81 -18.15
N LEU A 96 -10.75 5.77 -17.43
CA LEU A 96 -9.48 5.74 -16.68
C LEU A 96 -8.31 5.27 -17.55
N SER A 97 -8.58 4.39 -18.52
CA SER A 97 -7.56 3.86 -19.43
C SER A 97 -7.04 4.97 -20.35
N GLY A 98 -5.75 5.28 -20.25
CA GLY A 98 -5.12 6.37 -20.99
C GLY A 98 -5.43 7.78 -20.46
N GLY A 99 -6.14 7.88 -19.33
CA GLY A 99 -6.42 9.14 -18.66
C GLY A 99 -5.22 9.68 -17.89
N ILE A 100 -5.34 10.94 -17.46
CA ILE A 100 -4.34 11.61 -16.61
C ILE A 100 -4.96 11.84 -15.23
N MET A 101 -4.37 11.22 -14.22
CA MET A 101 -4.74 11.45 -12.83
C MET A 101 -3.88 12.56 -12.23
N TYR A 102 -4.54 13.56 -11.64
CA TYR A 102 -3.89 14.68 -10.97
C TYR A 102 -4.14 14.62 -9.47
N GLN A 103 -3.07 14.48 -8.71
CA GLN A 103 -3.15 14.48 -7.24
C GLN A 103 -3.20 15.91 -6.71
N ILE A 104 -4.14 16.19 -5.83
CA ILE A 104 -4.32 17.49 -5.19
C ILE A 104 -4.11 17.38 -3.68
N PHE A 105 -3.22 18.21 -3.15
CA PHE A 105 -3.14 18.53 -1.73
C PHE A 105 -4.01 19.76 -1.48
N PRO A 106 -5.26 19.63 -0.96
CA PRO A 106 -6.24 20.69 -0.97
C PRO A 106 -5.78 21.98 -0.29
N ASP A 107 -5.13 21.88 0.87
CA ASP A 107 -4.63 23.05 1.60
C ASP A 107 -3.65 23.91 0.79
N ARG A 108 -2.91 23.29 -0.14
CA ARG A 108 -1.83 23.92 -0.91
C ARG A 108 -2.20 24.16 -2.38
N PHE A 109 -3.43 23.89 -2.79
CA PHE A 109 -3.82 24.00 -4.21
C PHE A 109 -4.41 25.37 -4.56
N TYR A 110 -5.52 25.75 -3.95
CA TYR A 110 -6.15 27.04 -4.20
C TYR A 110 -7.12 27.44 -3.09
N ARG A 111 -7.04 28.71 -2.67
CA ARG A 111 -7.94 29.30 -1.66
C ARG A 111 -9.10 29.98 -2.38
N SER A 112 -10.34 29.57 -2.10
CA SER A 112 -11.55 30.12 -2.72
C SER A 112 -11.84 31.59 -2.34
N GLY A 113 -11.24 32.08 -1.27
CA GLY A 113 -11.57 33.37 -0.67
C GLY A 113 -12.66 33.29 0.42
N THR A 114 -13.28 32.13 0.60
CA THR A 114 -14.23 31.90 1.71
C THR A 114 -13.53 32.03 3.06
N THR A 115 -14.12 32.85 3.94
CA THR A 115 -13.57 33.06 5.30
C THR A 115 -13.60 31.74 6.07
N LYS A 116 -12.47 31.39 6.69
CA LYS A 116 -12.35 30.23 7.56
C LYS A 116 -12.72 30.63 8.98
N TYR A 117 -13.74 29.98 9.52
CA TYR A 117 -14.19 30.17 10.90
C TYR A 117 -13.73 29.01 11.76
N ASN A 118 -13.62 29.25 13.08
CA ASN A 118 -13.32 28.22 14.06
C ASN A 118 -12.01 27.46 13.79
N VAL A 119 -10.98 28.15 13.32
CA VAL A 119 -9.65 27.55 13.20
C VAL A 119 -9.15 27.18 14.60
N PRO A 120 -8.84 25.92 14.86
CA PRO A 120 -8.32 25.50 16.16
C PRO A 120 -7.05 26.26 16.55
N GLN A 121 -6.85 26.48 17.87
CA GLN A 121 -5.74 27.31 18.37
C GLN A 121 -4.36 26.68 18.15
N ASP A 122 -4.32 25.40 17.97
CA ASP A 122 -3.11 24.60 17.71
C ASP A 122 -2.69 24.58 16.22
N ARG A 123 -3.42 25.34 15.38
CA ARG A 123 -3.18 25.43 13.93
C ARG A 123 -2.93 26.87 13.54
N TYR A 124 -1.99 27.06 12.65
CA TYR A 124 -1.62 28.35 12.11
C TYR A 124 -2.10 28.51 10.67
N LEU A 125 -2.97 29.49 10.42
CA LEU A 125 -3.43 29.84 9.08
C LEU A 125 -2.61 30.99 8.52
N HIS A 126 -1.84 30.74 7.46
CA HIS A 126 -1.09 31.77 6.76
C HIS A 126 -2.00 32.87 6.17
N GLN A 127 -1.66 34.11 6.47
CA GLN A 127 -2.40 35.27 5.94
C GLN A 127 -2.20 35.44 4.42
N ARG A 128 -1.00 35.17 3.94
CA ARG A 128 -0.62 35.28 2.54
C ARG A 128 -0.41 33.92 1.92
N TRP A 129 -1.01 33.69 0.76
CA TRP A 129 -0.83 32.47 -0.01
C TRP A 129 0.62 32.16 -0.36
N GLY A 130 1.43 33.17 -0.69
CA GLY A 130 2.85 33.04 -1.03
C GLY A 130 3.80 33.05 0.16
N SER A 131 3.32 32.82 1.39
CA SER A 131 4.18 32.70 2.57
C SER A 131 5.08 31.47 2.49
N GLN A 132 6.18 31.48 3.24
CA GLN A 132 7.05 30.31 3.41
C GLN A 132 6.35 29.29 4.31
N PRO A 133 6.23 28.03 3.91
CA PRO A 133 5.69 26.98 4.78
C PRO A 133 6.67 26.65 5.92
N GLU A 134 6.12 26.19 7.04
CA GLU A 134 6.91 25.71 8.18
C GLU A 134 7.32 24.26 7.95
N TRP A 135 8.53 24.07 7.46
CA TRP A 135 9.08 22.76 7.12
C TRP A 135 10.22 22.31 8.05
N ARG A 136 10.72 23.24 8.89
CA ARG A 136 11.83 22.94 9.79
C ARG A 136 11.31 22.41 11.13
N PRO A 137 12.08 21.53 11.78
CA PRO A 137 11.76 21.10 13.14
C PRO A 137 11.68 22.29 14.10
N ASN A 138 10.78 22.20 15.06
CA ASN A 138 10.68 23.13 16.19
C ASN A 138 11.86 22.95 17.17
N HIS A 139 11.85 23.67 18.29
CA HIS A 139 12.90 23.60 19.31
C HIS A 139 13.04 22.22 19.98
N GLN A 140 12.01 21.37 19.87
CA GLN A 140 11.97 19.99 20.37
C GLN A 140 12.41 18.97 19.31
N GLY A 141 12.73 19.42 18.08
CA GLY A 141 13.09 18.56 16.98
C GLY A 141 11.89 17.96 16.22
N GLU A 142 10.68 18.46 16.44
CA GLU A 142 9.44 17.95 15.86
C GLU A 142 9.01 18.78 14.66
N ILE A 143 8.52 18.10 13.61
CA ILE A 143 7.82 18.71 12.46
C ILE A 143 6.33 18.59 12.74
N THR A 144 5.68 19.70 13.09
CA THR A 144 4.30 19.71 13.58
C THR A 144 3.26 19.61 12.47
N ASN A 145 3.60 20.01 11.24
CA ASN A 145 2.67 20.08 10.10
C ASN A 145 1.35 20.82 10.43
N SER A 146 1.43 21.82 11.33
CA SER A 146 0.27 22.56 11.84
C SER A 146 0.02 23.89 11.12
N ASP A 147 0.82 24.21 10.12
CA ASP A 147 0.65 25.40 9.28
C ASP A 147 -0.27 25.11 8.08
N TYR A 148 -1.26 25.96 7.88
CA TYR A 148 -2.26 25.85 6.83
C TYR A 148 -2.24 27.06 5.91
N PHE A 149 -2.47 26.87 4.62
CA PHE A 149 -2.67 27.94 3.65
C PHE A 149 -4.13 28.20 3.36
N GLY A 150 -5.00 27.30 3.78
CA GLY A 150 -6.45 27.47 3.67
C GLY A 150 -7.01 27.20 2.28
N GLY A 151 -6.30 26.46 1.43
CA GLY A 151 -6.89 25.87 0.23
C GLY A 151 -8.05 24.95 0.62
N ASP A 152 -9.07 24.89 -0.22
CA ASP A 152 -10.33 24.24 0.09
C ASP A 152 -10.99 23.59 -1.14
N LEU A 153 -12.03 22.81 -0.89
CA LEU A 153 -12.79 22.13 -1.96
C LEU A 153 -13.43 23.12 -2.91
N GLU A 154 -13.93 24.25 -2.42
CA GLU A 154 -14.48 25.32 -3.26
C GLU A 154 -13.40 25.90 -4.19
N GLY A 155 -12.17 26.05 -3.68
CA GLY A 155 -11.03 26.46 -4.49
C GLY A 155 -10.70 25.45 -5.59
N ILE A 156 -10.84 24.15 -5.31
CA ILE A 156 -10.68 23.10 -6.32
C ILE A 156 -11.78 23.22 -7.38
N ILE A 157 -13.05 23.43 -6.97
CA ILE A 157 -14.18 23.63 -7.87
C ILE A 157 -13.91 24.83 -8.80
N GLN A 158 -13.43 25.94 -8.27
CA GLN A 158 -13.10 27.14 -9.07
C GLN A 158 -11.96 26.90 -10.07
N LYS A 159 -11.20 25.82 -9.92
CA LYS A 159 -10.09 25.45 -10.81
C LYS A 159 -10.38 24.25 -11.71
N LEU A 160 -11.61 23.73 -11.73
CA LEU A 160 -11.95 22.58 -12.58
C LEU A 160 -11.74 22.84 -14.07
N ASP A 161 -12.11 24.03 -14.56
CA ASP A 161 -11.90 24.41 -15.96
C ASP A 161 -10.40 24.43 -16.33
N TYR A 162 -9.58 24.92 -15.40
CA TYR A 162 -8.12 24.89 -15.56
C TYR A 162 -7.61 23.44 -15.64
N LEU A 163 -8.03 22.57 -14.72
CA LEU A 163 -7.65 21.15 -14.71
C LEU A 163 -8.10 20.44 -15.99
N GLN A 164 -9.33 20.73 -16.44
CA GLN A 164 -9.85 20.21 -17.70
C GLN A 164 -9.02 20.68 -18.90
N SER A 165 -8.61 21.93 -18.92
CA SER A 165 -7.75 22.48 -20.00
C SER A 165 -6.37 21.83 -20.08
N LEU A 166 -5.89 21.24 -18.98
CA LEU A 166 -4.68 20.43 -18.93
C LEU A 166 -4.88 18.99 -19.40
N GLY A 167 -6.11 18.59 -19.72
CA GLY A 167 -6.44 17.22 -20.10
C GLY A 167 -6.57 16.25 -18.92
N ILE A 168 -6.76 16.76 -17.70
CA ILE A 168 -6.96 15.93 -16.51
C ILE A 168 -8.31 15.24 -16.59
N THR A 169 -8.33 13.93 -16.44
CA THR A 169 -9.54 13.09 -16.49
C THR A 169 -9.94 12.54 -15.12
N CYS A 170 -9.02 12.53 -14.17
CA CYS A 170 -9.26 12.02 -12.84
C CYS A 170 -8.54 12.89 -11.80
N ILE A 171 -9.23 13.22 -10.72
CA ILE A 171 -8.65 13.94 -9.58
C ILE A 171 -8.53 12.97 -8.41
N TYR A 172 -7.33 12.85 -7.87
CA TYR A 172 -7.06 12.17 -6.60
C TYR A 172 -6.86 13.24 -5.52
N LEU A 173 -7.73 13.27 -4.53
CA LEU A 173 -7.58 14.18 -3.40
C LEU A 173 -6.79 13.53 -2.27
N ASN A 174 -5.77 14.21 -1.75
CA ASN A 174 -5.25 13.89 -0.43
C ASN A 174 -6.39 13.99 0.59
N PRO A 175 -6.26 13.38 1.80
CA PRO A 175 -7.33 13.35 2.78
C PRO A 175 -7.99 14.72 3.01
N ILE A 176 -9.34 14.74 3.08
CA ILE A 176 -10.14 15.96 3.17
C ILE A 176 -10.88 16.12 4.50
N PHE A 177 -10.87 15.07 5.33
CA PHE A 177 -11.55 15.07 6.61
C PHE A 177 -10.80 15.90 7.66
N GLU A 178 -11.43 16.12 8.79
CA GLU A 178 -10.81 16.81 9.91
C GLU A 178 -9.62 16.00 10.45
N ALA A 179 -8.49 16.68 10.62
CA ALA A 179 -7.27 16.10 11.12
C ALA A 179 -6.42 17.19 11.77
N HIS A 180 -5.48 16.80 12.62
CA HIS A 180 -4.58 17.74 13.28
C HIS A 180 -3.54 18.33 12.32
N SER A 181 -2.96 17.49 11.49
CA SER A 181 -1.95 17.89 10.50
C SER A 181 -2.53 18.48 9.22
N ASN A 182 -1.76 19.31 8.54
CA ASN A 182 -2.15 19.91 7.26
C ASN A 182 -2.32 18.87 6.13
N HIS A 183 -1.61 17.74 6.20
CA HIS A 183 -1.72 16.64 5.22
C HIS A 183 -2.89 15.70 5.50
N ARG A 184 -3.48 15.72 6.70
CA ARG A 184 -4.71 15.00 7.09
C ARG A 184 -4.64 13.47 6.99
N TYR A 185 -3.45 12.88 7.19
CA TYR A 185 -3.26 11.43 7.24
C TYR A 185 -3.31 10.85 8.67
N ASP A 186 -3.52 11.68 9.68
CA ASP A 186 -3.64 11.34 11.11
C ASP A 186 -5.09 11.17 11.57
#